data_8818e6ebc22a024dd78b3548a94e8385
#
_entry.id   8818e6ebc22a024dd78b3548a94e8385
#
_cell.length_a   1.000
_cell.length_b   1.000
_cell.length_c   1.000
_cell.angle_alpha   90.00
_cell.angle_beta   90.00
_cell.angle_gamma   90.00
#
_symmetry.space_group_name_H-M   'P 1'
#
loop_
_entity.id
_entity.type
_entity.pdbx_description
1 polymer ?
#
loop_
_entity_poly.entity_id
_entity_poly.type
_entity_poly.pdbx_seq_one_letter_code
_entity_poly.pdbx_strand_id
1 'polypeptide(L)'
;MSKEYILRVQCPDKYGIVAKVSSTLNKANLFILDSAHYGDPENKVFFMRAKLVYSKKSLDVENFSKFFELECKSLKMKWSIKEANYKPNTAIFVSKYGHCLQDLMYRVDSGILPMKVSCIISNHKDHEKIANWHNIPFFYIPVNKNN
;
A
#
# COMPACT_ATOMS: atom_id res chain seq x y z
N MET A 1 21.43 -10.13 -0.20
CA MET A 1 20.70 -9.00 -0.79
C MET A 1 20.08 -8.17 0.32
N SER A 2 20.21 -6.85 0.27
CA SER A 2 19.56 -5.94 1.20
C SER A 2 18.06 -5.94 0.96
N LYS A 3 17.25 -5.98 2.03
CA LYS A 3 15.79 -5.92 1.91
C LYS A 3 15.33 -4.48 1.73
N GLU A 4 14.34 -4.30 0.87
CA GLU A 4 13.67 -3.03 0.65
C GLU A 4 12.35 -2.97 1.41
N TYR A 5 11.99 -1.78 1.87
CA TYR A 5 10.78 -1.50 2.64
C TYR A 5 10.04 -0.29 2.08
N ILE A 6 8.73 -0.27 2.24
CA ILE A 6 7.88 0.88 1.93
C ILE A 6 7.34 1.45 3.23
N LEU A 7 7.73 2.66 3.56
CA LEU A 7 7.14 3.46 4.62
C LEU A 7 6.04 4.34 4.04
N ARG A 8 4.89 4.35 4.69
CA ARG A 8 3.79 5.30 4.41
C ARG A 8 3.48 6.06 5.67
N VAL A 9 3.31 7.38 5.53
CA VAL A 9 3.02 8.30 6.62
C VAL A 9 1.86 9.20 6.24
N GLN A 10 0.97 9.45 7.17
CA GLN A 10 -0.09 10.44 7.10
C GLN A 10 -0.16 11.19 8.43
N CYS A 11 -0.15 12.51 8.41
CA CYS A 11 -0.28 13.31 9.63
C CYS A 11 -0.85 14.71 9.32
N PRO A 12 -1.25 15.50 10.34
CA PRO A 12 -1.56 16.91 10.14
C PRO A 12 -0.37 17.63 9.50
N ASP A 13 -0.64 18.47 8.47
CA ASP A 13 0.43 19.17 7.75
C ASP A 13 1.02 20.28 8.60
N LYS A 14 2.34 20.29 8.71
CA LYS A 14 3.13 21.30 9.44
C LYS A 14 4.59 21.28 9.03
N TYR A 15 5.31 22.33 9.40
CA TYR A 15 6.75 22.43 9.13
C TYR A 15 7.55 21.30 9.79
N GLY A 16 8.62 20.88 9.11
CA GLY A 16 9.62 19.97 9.66
C GLY A 16 9.29 18.48 9.59
N ILE A 17 8.14 18.05 9.01
CA ILE A 17 7.76 16.65 8.92
C ILE A 17 8.83 15.84 8.18
N VAL A 18 9.20 16.26 6.97
CA VAL A 18 10.19 15.53 6.14
C VAL A 18 11.53 15.46 6.86
N ALA A 19 12.00 16.56 7.45
CA ALA A 19 13.25 16.61 8.20
C ALA A 19 13.24 15.62 9.38
N LYS A 20 12.15 15.60 10.16
CA LYS A 20 12.01 14.68 11.30
C LYS A 20 11.98 13.23 10.86
N VAL A 21 11.19 12.89 9.84
CA VAL A 21 11.12 11.52 9.30
C VAL A 21 12.50 11.09 8.76
N SER A 22 13.14 11.90 7.93
CA SER A 22 14.46 11.58 7.35
C SER A 22 15.54 11.40 8.42
N SER A 23 15.56 12.26 9.44
CA SER A 23 16.49 12.13 10.56
C SER A 23 16.23 10.82 11.35
N THR A 24 14.97 10.49 11.59
CA THR A 24 14.60 9.25 12.32
C THR A 24 14.99 8.00 11.52
N LEU A 25 14.77 8.00 10.20
CA LEU A 25 15.18 6.90 9.32
C LEU A 25 16.72 6.75 9.32
N ASN A 26 17.46 7.85 9.25
CA ASN A 26 18.92 7.82 9.30
C ASN A 26 19.43 7.21 10.62
N LYS A 27 18.86 7.60 11.76
CA LYS A 27 19.20 7.02 13.07
C LYS A 27 18.93 5.51 13.13
N ALA A 28 17.94 5.02 12.35
CA ALA A 28 17.61 3.61 12.26
C ALA A 28 18.43 2.87 11.18
N ASN A 29 19.44 3.50 10.57
CA ASN A 29 20.24 2.95 9.46
C ASN A 29 19.40 2.54 8.23
N LEU A 30 18.31 3.27 7.97
CA LEU A 30 17.48 3.12 6.78
C LEU A 30 17.85 4.21 5.77
N PHE A 31 18.23 3.78 4.57
CA PHE A 31 18.55 4.66 3.45
C PHE A 31 17.32 4.87 2.57
N ILE A 32 17.02 6.13 2.22
CA ILE A 32 15.90 6.47 1.34
C ILE A 32 16.37 6.34 -0.10
N LEU A 33 15.78 5.39 -0.85
CA LEU A 33 16.02 5.23 -2.29
C LEU A 33 15.16 6.19 -3.11
N ASP A 34 13.91 6.34 -2.69
CA ASP A 34 12.92 7.17 -3.37
C ASP A 34 11.91 7.67 -2.35
N SER A 35 11.39 8.87 -2.54
CA SER A 35 10.31 9.40 -1.72
C SER A 35 9.39 10.31 -2.52
N ALA A 36 8.10 10.16 -2.28
CA ALA A 36 7.07 11.06 -2.74
C ALA A 36 6.27 11.58 -1.56
N HIS A 37 5.96 12.86 -1.57
CA HIS A 37 5.15 13.48 -0.53
C HIS A 37 4.20 14.51 -1.12
N TYR A 38 3.07 14.70 -0.46
CA TYR A 38 2.02 15.60 -0.86
C TYR A 38 1.36 16.22 0.37
N GLY A 39 1.25 17.54 0.37
CA GLY A 39 0.43 18.27 1.34
C GLY A 39 -0.94 18.58 0.72
N ASP A 40 -1.99 18.14 1.37
CA ASP A 40 -3.37 18.46 0.98
C ASP A 40 -3.74 19.83 1.58
N PRO A 41 -3.87 20.90 0.78
CA PRO A 41 -4.13 22.24 1.29
C PRO A 41 -5.56 22.41 1.84
N GLU A 42 -6.52 21.62 1.36
CA GLU A 42 -7.92 21.69 1.79
C GLU A 42 -8.10 21.05 3.16
N ASN A 43 -7.58 19.83 3.33
CA ASN A 43 -7.73 19.05 4.56
C ASN A 43 -6.59 19.26 5.55
N LYS A 44 -5.53 19.99 5.19
CA LYS A 44 -4.32 20.22 5.99
C LYS A 44 -3.68 18.92 6.46
N VAL A 45 -3.60 17.96 5.53
CA VAL A 45 -3.04 16.63 5.77
C VAL A 45 -1.81 16.42 4.89
N PHE A 46 -0.74 15.96 5.51
CA PHE A 46 0.49 15.57 4.82
C PHE A 46 0.53 14.06 4.61
N PHE A 47 0.94 13.65 3.41
CA PHE A 47 1.18 12.27 3.03
C PHE A 47 2.62 12.09 2.57
N MET A 48 3.24 10.99 2.96
CA MET A 48 4.57 10.61 2.46
C MET A 48 4.61 9.10 2.22
N ARG A 49 5.23 8.72 1.10
CA ARG A 49 5.66 7.37 0.79
C ARG A 49 7.16 7.38 0.55
N ALA A 50 7.89 6.53 1.25
CA ALA A 50 9.32 6.38 1.04
C ALA A 50 9.66 4.92 0.76
N LYS A 51 10.51 4.69 -0.25
CA LYS A 51 11.15 3.40 -0.51
C LYS A 51 12.50 3.40 0.17
N LEU A 52 12.72 2.42 1.02
CA LEU A 52 13.85 2.36 1.95
C LEU A 52 14.67 1.09 1.72
N VAL A 53 15.98 1.20 1.92
CA VAL A 53 16.87 0.06 2.06
C VAL A 53 17.43 0.01 3.47
N TYR A 54 17.42 -1.16 4.07
CA TYR A 54 18.10 -1.39 5.33
C TYR A 54 19.53 -1.82 5.10
N SER A 55 20.47 -1.17 5.75
CA SER A 55 21.92 -1.41 5.58
C SER A 55 22.40 -2.78 6.05
N LYS A 56 21.61 -3.45 6.91
CA LYS A 56 21.89 -4.79 7.42
C LYS A 56 20.98 -5.83 6.73
N LYS A 57 21.09 -7.12 7.14
CA LYS A 57 20.41 -8.23 6.48
C LYS A 57 18.87 -8.15 6.51
N SER A 58 18.26 -7.76 7.64
CA SER A 58 16.81 -7.55 7.77
C SER A 58 16.50 -6.56 8.88
N LEU A 59 15.48 -5.74 8.69
CA LEU A 59 14.97 -4.82 9.69
C LEU A 59 14.16 -5.60 10.73
N ASP A 60 14.45 -5.37 12.00
CA ASP A 60 13.54 -5.74 13.08
C ASP A 60 12.38 -4.72 13.09
N VAL A 61 11.27 -5.10 12.46
CA VAL A 61 10.12 -4.21 12.25
C VAL A 61 9.47 -3.84 13.59
N GLU A 62 9.46 -4.73 14.58
CA GLU A 62 8.85 -4.46 15.89
C GLU A 62 9.65 -3.39 16.65
N ASN A 63 10.96 -3.57 16.77
CA ASN A 63 11.83 -2.60 17.43
C ASN A 63 11.87 -1.27 16.68
N PHE A 64 11.92 -1.31 15.34
CA PHE A 64 11.81 -0.09 14.54
C PHE A 64 10.49 0.63 14.78
N SER A 65 9.39 -0.09 14.88
CA SER A 65 8.06 0.50 15.11
C SER A 65 8.02 1.27 16.43
N LYS A 66 8.48 0.65 17.51
CA LYS A 66 8.57 1.29 18.83
C LYS A 66 9.44 2.55 18.80
N PHE A 67 10.59 2.45 18.15
CA PHE A 67 11.53 3.58 18.00
C PHE A 67 10.92 4.71 17.16
N PHE A 68 10.34 4.40 15.99
CA PHE A 68 9.77 5.39 15.08
C PHE A 68 8.57 6.10 15.71
N GLU A 69 7.71 5.37 16.41
CA GLU A 69 6.56 5.94 17.13
C GLU A 69 7.00 6.91 18.22
N LEU A 70 8.01 6.55 19.00
CA LEU A 70 8.58 7.42 20.03
C LEU A 70 9.17 8.71 19.45
N GLU A 71 10.03 8.58 18.43
CA GLU A 71 10.69 9.70 17.78
C GLU A 71 9.72 10.66 17.09
N CYS A 72 8.64 10.13 16.50
CA CYS A 72 7.67 10.89 15.73
C CYS A 72 6.37 11.21 16.49
N LYS A 73 6.28 10.91 17.78
CA LYS A 73 5.07 11.10 18.63
C LYS A 73 4.47 12.50 18.53
N SER A 74 5.30 13.55 18.50
CA SER A 74 4.85 14.96 18.40
C SER A 74 4.12 15.28 17.09
N LEU A 75 4.28 14.46 16.06
CA LEU A 75 3.69 14.65 14.74
C LEU A 75 2.32 13.97 14.58
N LYS A 76 1.90 13.17 15.57
CA LYS A 76 0.62 12.45 15.57
C LYS A 76 0.39 11.67 14.27
N MET A 77 1.43 10.95 13.82
CA MET A 77 1.41 10.23 12.56
C MET A 77 0.57 8.96 12.63
N LYS A 78 -0.21 8.72 11.57
CA LYS A 78 -0.62 7.37 11.15
C LYS A 78 0.41 6.88 10.15
N TRP A 79 0.97 5.70 10.38
CA TRP A 79 2.05 5.22 9.53
C TRP A 79 2.06 3.69 9.43
N SER A 80 2.73 3.17 8.41
CA SER A 80 2.98 1.75 8.25
C SER A 80 4.29 1.52 7.53
N ILE A 81 4.97 0.41 7.86
CA ILE A 81 6.15 -0.06 7.13
C ILE A 81 5.92 -1.52 6.73
N LYS A 82 6.24 -1.86 5.47
CA LYS A 82 6.13 -3.23 4.93
C LYS A 82 7.32 -3.51 4.03
N GLU A 83 7.68 -4.78 3.85
CA GLU A 83 8.64 -5.15 2.81
C GLU A 83 8.12 -4.72 1.42
N ALA A 84 9.03 -4.26 0.55
CA ALA A 84 8.64 -3.73 -0.76
C ALA A 84 8.01 -4.79 -1.68
N ASN A 85 8.34 -6.07 -1.45
CA ASN A 85 7.77 -7.22 -2.16
C ASN A 85 6.46 -7.75 -1.53
N TYR A 86 5.97 -7.11 -0.47
CA TYR A 86 4.70 -7.51 0.15
C TYR A 86 3.54 -7.34 -0.82
N LYS A 87 2.83 -8.44 -1.05
CA LYS A 87 1.63 -8.49 -1.90
C LYS A 87 0.39 -8.62 -1.01
N PRO A 88 -0.40 -7.55 -0.83
CA PRO A 88 -1.64 -7.64 -0.04
C PRO A 88 -2.64 -8.57 -0.69
N ASN A 89 -3.35 -9.36 0.13
CA ASN A 89 -4.54 -10.06 -0.32
C ASN A 89 -5.63 -9.04 -0.65
N THR A 90 -6.17 -9.11 -1.88
CA THR A 90 -7.06 -8.10 -2.43
C THR A 90 -8.31 -8.75 -3.01
N ALA A 91 -9.50 -8.28 -2.62
CA ALA A 91 -10.74 -8.58 -3.31
C ALA A 91 -11.01 -7.48 -4.35
N ILE A 92 -11.39 -7.87 -5.57
CA ILE A 92 -11.76 -6.93 -6.63
C ILE A 92 -13.27 -6.94 -6.77
N PHE A 93 -13.88 -5.76 -6.66
CA PHE A 93 -15.29 -5.56 -6.94
C PHE A 93 -15.45 -5.02 -8.36
N VAL A 94 -16.28 -5.65 -9.15
CA VAL A 94 -16.56 -5.27 -10.53
C VAL A 94 -18.05 -5.35 -10.81
N SER A 95 -18.56 -4.47 -11.68
CA SER A 95 -19.94 -4.49 -12.14
C SER A 95 -19.98 -4.90 -13.63
N LYS A 96 -20.88 -4.34 -14.40
CA LYS A 96 -21.15 -4.69 -15.80
C LYS A 96 -19.94 -4.51 -16.73
N TYR A 97 -19.15 -3.45 -16.54
CA TYR A 97 -18.04 -3.14 -17.45
C TYR A 97 -16.70 -3.64 -16.91
N GLY A 98 -16.01 -4.45 -17.72
CA GLY A 98 -14.82 -5.18 -17.29
C GLY A 98 -13.47 -4.53 -17.63
N HIS A 99 -13.42 -3.34 -18.23
CA HIS A 99 -12.17 -2.73 -18.67
C HIS A 99 -11.18 -2.48 -17.51
N CYS A 100 -11.69 -2.03 -16.36
CA CYS A 100 -10.85 -1.86 -15.17
C CYS A 100 -10.36 -3.21 -14.62
N LEU A 101 -11.21 -4.24 -14.61
CA LEU A 101 -10.79 -5.58 -14.18
C LEU A 101 -9.68 -6.12 -15.07
N GLN A 102 -9.82 -5.99 -16.39
CA GLN A 102 -8.81 -6.46 -17.35
C GLN A 102 -7.48 -5.72 -17.18
N ASP A 103 -7.49 -4.39 -17.02
CA ASP A 103 -6.27 -3.61 -16.76
C ASP A 103 -5.60 -4.02 -15.44
N LEU A 104 -6.38 -4.20 -14.37
CA LEU A 104 -5.85 -4.66 -13.08
C LEU A 104 -5.21 -6.05 -13.21
N MET A 105 -5.89 -7.01 -13.85
CA MET A 105 -5.37 -8.35 -14.03
C MET A 105 -4.09 -8.35 -14.87
N TYR A 106 -4.05 -7.59 -15.96
CA TYR A 106 -2.83 -7.42 -16.77
C TYR A 106 -1.66 -6.88 -15.93
N ARG A 107 -1.89 -5.87 -15.10
CA ARG A 107 -0.84 -5.28 -14.23
C ARG A 107 -0.38 -6.23 -13.14
N VAL A 108 -1.26 -7.08 -12.63
CA VAL A 108 -0.91 -8.11 -11.65
C VAL A 108 -0.03 -9.17 -12.31
N ASP A 109 -0.43 -9.68 -13.47
CA ASP A 109 0.31 -10.73 -14.19
C ASP A 109 1.67 -10.26 -14.68
N SER A 110 1.76 -9.01 -15.15
CA SER A 110 3.03 -8.39 -15.55
C SER A 110 3.91 -7.96 -14.38
N GLY A 111 3.47 -8.14 -13.12
CA GLY A 111 4.22 -7.77 -11.92
C GLY A 111 4.30 -6.26 -11.63
N ILE A 112 3.60 -5.43 -12.42
CA ILE A 112 3.56 -3.97 -12.22
C ILE A 112 2.79 -3.63 -10.94
N LEU A 113 1.72 -4.38 -10.64
CA LEU A 113 0.89 -4.18 -9.47
C LEU A 113 1.11 -5.30 -8.46
N PRO A 114 1.85 -5.04 -7.35
CA PRO A 114 2.21 -6.05 -6.38
C PRO A 114 1.04 -6.35 -5.43
N MET A 115 0.07 -7.14 -5.89
CA MET A 115 -1.04 -7.65 -5.07
C MET A 115 -1.32 -9.10 -5.38
N LYS A 116 -1.96 -9.81 -4.44
CA LYS A 116 -2.51 -11.14 -4.63
C LYS A 116 -4.02 -11.03 -4.70
N VAL A 117 -4.60 -11.26 -5.87
CA VAL A 117 -6.07 -11.27 -6.01
C VAL A 117 -6.61 -12.53 -5.36
N SER A 118 -7.38 -12.36 -4.28
CA SER A 118 -7.94 -13.46 -3.50
C SER A 118 -9.32 -13.86 -4.02
N CYS A 119 -10.09 -12.91 -4.55
CA CYS A 119 -11.38 -13.16 -5.16
C CYS A 119 -11.82 -11.98 -6.03
N ILE A 120 -12.78 -12.26 -6.92
CA ILE A 120 -13.52 -11.27 -7.70
C ILE A 120 -15.00 -11.37 -7.28
N ILE A 121 -15.58 -10.22 -6.96
CA ILE A 121 -16.98 -10.10 -6.52
C ILE A 121 -17.73 -9.24 -7.53
N SER A 122 -18.85 -9.73 -8.04
CA SER A 122 -19.63 -9.01 -9.06
C SER A 122 -21.14 -9.20 -8.88
N ASN A 123 -21.88 -8.15 -9.23
CA ASN A 123 -23.33 -8.21 -9.38
C ASN A 123 -23.78 -8.64 -10.81
N HIS A 124 -22.82 -8.99 -11.69
CA HIS A 124 -23.03 -9.53 -13.03
C HIS A 124 -22.13 -10.75 -13.25
N LYS A 125 -22.59 -11.72 -14.07
CA LYS A 125 -21.81 -12.94 -14.37
C LYS A 125 -20.81 -12.77 -15.52
N ASP A 126 -20.82 -11.63 -16.19
CA ASP A 126 -20.06 -11.37 -17.42
C ASP A 126 -18.57 -11.64 -17.27
N HIS A 127 -18.03 -11.48 -16.06
CA HIS A 127 -16.58 -11.58 -15.78
C HIS A 127 -16.14 -12.91 -15.14
N GLU A 128 -17.05 -13.86 -14.97
CA GLU A 128 -16.74 -15.19 -14.42
C GLU A 128 -15.68 -15.93 -15.26
N LYS A 129 -15.71 -15.77 -16.58
CA LYS A 129 -14.70 -16.35 -17.48
C LYS A 129 -13.30 -15.82 -17.22
N ILE A 130 -13.15 -14.52 -16.91
CA ILE A 130 -11.86 -13.90 -16.59
C ILE A 130 -11.34 -14.46 -15.27
N ALA A 131 -12.19 -14.55 -14.25
CA ALA A 131 -11.82 -15.13 -12.96
C ALA A 131 -11.35 -16.58 -13.10
N ASN A 132 -12.09 -17.40 -13.87
CA ASN A 132 -11.74 -18.80 -14.14
C ASN A 132 -10.41 -18.93 -14.89
N TRP A 133 -10.14 -18.07 -15.87
CA TRP A 133 -8.87 -18.05 -16.61
C TRP A 133 -7.66 -17.86 -15.69
N HIS A 134 -7.81 -16.98 -14.68
CA HIS A 134 -6.76 -16.71 -13.70
C HIS A 134 -6.80 -17.62 -12.47
N ASN A 135 -7.68 -18.62 -12.43
CA ASN A 135 -7.93 -19.51 -11.27
C ASN A 135 -8.24 -18.72 -9.98
N ILE A 136 -9.03 -17.64 -10.10
CA ILE A 136 -9.45 -16.81 -8.99
C ILE A 136 -10.91 -17.12 -8.62
N PRO A 137 -11.25 -17.30 -7.35
CA PRO A 137 -12.62 -17.46 -6.90
C PRO A 137 -13.52 -16.29 -7.35
N PHE A 138 -14.68 -16.61 -7.95
CA PHE A 138 -15.66 -15.63 -8.39
C PHE A 138 -16.92 -15.73 -7.55
N PHE A 139 -17.39 -14.61 -7.01
CA PHE A 139 -18.60 -14.52 -6.23
C PHE A 139 -19.62 -13.63 -6.94
N TYR A 140 -20.72 -14.24 -7.35
CA TYR A 140 -21.85 -13.53 -7.92
C TYR A 140 -22.82 -13.10 -6.83
N ILE A 141 -22.96 -11.80 -6.61
CA ILE A 141 -23.87 -11.20 -5.63
C ILE A 141 -24.80 -10.24 -6.40
N PRO A 142 -25.97 -10.72 -6.84
CA PRO A 142 -26.89 -9.87 -7.62
C PRO A 142 -27.42 -8.73 -6.76
N VAL A 143 -27.52 -7.55 -7.35
CA VAL A 143 -28.16 -6.38 -6.72
C VAL A 143 -29.59 -6.30 -7.26
N ASN A 144 -30.56 -6.32 -6.34
CA ASN A 144 -31.99 -6.20 -6.60
C ASN A 144 -32.54 -4.99 -5.89
N LYS A 145 -33.79 -4.63 -6.17
CA LYS A 145 -34.50 -3.51 -5.49
C LYS A 145 -34.59 -3.67 -3.96
N ASN A 146 -34.37 -4.87 -3.43
CA ASN A 146 -34.55 -5.23 -2.03
C ASN A 146 -33.22 -5.46 -1.29
N ASN A 147 -32.06 -5.29 -1.93
CA ASN A 147 -30.74 -5.40 -1.31
C ASN A 147 -29.76 -4.36 -1.87
#